data_d756a08c8ba6f2336766ed417e3fbbef
#
_entry.id   d756a08c8ba6f2336766ed417e3fbbef
#
_cell.length_a   1.000
_cell.length_b   1.000
_cell.length_c   1.000
_cell.angle_alpha   90.00
_cell.angle_beta   90.00
_cell.angle_gamma   90.00
#
_symmetry.space_group_name_H-M   'P 1'
#
loop_
_entity.id
_entity.type
_entity.pdbx_description
1 polymer ?
#
loop_
_entity_poly.entity_id
_entity_poly.type
_entity_poly.pdbx_seq_one_letter_code
_entity_poly.pdbx_strand_id
1 'polypeptide(L)'
;LRSLTSAEGLVLPKSIGGSIDLRSLTSAEGLVLPKSIGGKIYLNSLTSAEGLVLPKSIGGDIFLDSLTSAEGLVLPESIGDDILLRSLASAEGLVLPESIGGSIFLSSLTSAEGLVLPKSIGRHIDLRSLTSAEGLVLPQHVGGGINLSSLTSAEGLVLPQHVGDYIELRSLTSAEGLVLPQHFGGYIDLRSLTSAEGLVLPQHVRDINLSSLTSADGLVLPQHVGGYIDLNSLTSAEGLVLPHYFNLNKLKCPDNIKEEIMNNPDKYYMAPTEEDKKGIKK
;
A
#
# COMPACT_ATOMS: atom_id res chain seq x y z
N LEU A 1 -22.90 -9.91 21.12
CA LEU A 1 -23.77 -8.75 20.77
C LEU A 1 -23.92 -8.57 19.26
N ARG A 2 -23.48 -9.55 18.47
CA ARG A 2 -23.32 -9.47 17.02
C ARG A 2 -24.58 -9.03 16.24
N SER A 3 -25.78 -9.40 16.74
CA SER A 3 -27.06 -9.09 16.08
C SER A 3 -27.77 -7.85 16.67
N LEU A 4 -27.11 -7.14 17.57
CA LEU A 4 -27.69 -5.96 18.22
C LEU A 4 -27.73 -4.79 17.23
N THR A 5 -28.91 -4.22 16.99
CA THR A 5 -29.14 -3.09 16.08
C THR A 5 -29.32 -1.75 16.80
N SER A 6 -29.58 -1.77 18.12
CA SER A 6 -29.68 -0.58 18.98
C SER A 6 -28.89 -0.80 20.27
N ALA A 7 -28.31 0.24 20.81
CA ALA A 7 -27.63 0.22 22.10
C ALA A 7 -28.51 0.61 23.27
N GLU A 8 -29.81 0.87 23.05
CA GLU A 8 -30.76 1.25 24.10
C GLU A 8 -30.80 0.18 25.19
N GLY A 9 -30.57 0.59 26.44
CA GLY A 9 -30.53 -0.31 27.59
C GLY A 9 -29.33 -1.24 27.66
N LEU A 10 -28.36 -1.14 26.73
CA LEU A 10 -27.15 -1.95 26.79
C LEU A 10 -26.22 -1.52 27.92
N VAL A 11 -25.95 -2.43 28.85
CA VAL A 11 -25.00 -2.22 29.93
C VAL A 11 -23.76 -3.09 29.71
N LEU A 12 -22.63 -2.45 29.52
CA LEU A 12 -21.33 -3.11 29.32
C LEU A 12 -20.49 -3.04 30.61
N PRO A 13 -19.57 -4.00 30.83
CA PRO A 13 -18.63 -3.94 31.96
C PRO A 13 -17.65 -2.76 31.78
N LYS A 14 -17.02 -2.32 32.89
CA LYS A 14 -16.09 -1.17 32.87
C LYS A 14 -14.87 -1.40 31.99
N SER A 15 -14.48 -2.66 31.75
CA SER A 15 -13.36 -3.05 30.88
C SER A 15 -13.66 -4.39 30.22
N ILE A 16 -13.17 -4.58 29.01
CA ILE A 16 -13.24 -5.82 28.24
C ILE A 16 -11.83 -6.22 27.84
N GLY A 17 -11.33 -7.38 28.32
CA GLY A 17 -10.00 -7.87 27.97
C GLY A 17 -9.88 -8.41 26.55
N GLY A 18 -11.00 -8.83 25.95
CA GLY A 18 -11.09 -9.32 24.58
C GLY A 18 -11.72 -8.30 23.64
N SER A 19 -12.41 -8.81 22.60
CA SER A 19 -13.09 -8.02 21.59
C SER A 19 -14.57 -7.79 21.91
N ILE A 20 -15.13 -6.69 21.40
CA ILE A 20 -16.57 -6.42 21.42
C ILE A 20 -17.12 -6.41 19.99
N ASP A 21 -18.18 -7.20 19.76
CA ASP A 21 -18.83 -7.32 18.45
C ASP A 21 -20.21 -6.65 18.47
N LEU A 22 -20.27 -5.45 17.86
CA LEU A 22 -21.44 -4.61 17.67
C LEU A 22 -21.63 -4.31 16.16
N ARG A 23 -21.25 -5.24 15.29
CA ARG A 23 -21.19 -5.03 13.84
C ARG A 23 -22.54 -4.68 13.18
N SER A 24 -23.65 -5.05 13.80
CA SER A 24 -24.99 -4.75 13.28
C SER A 24 -25.58 -3.44 13.85
N LEU A 25 -24.85 -2.77 14.75
CA LEU A 25 -25.29 -1.51 15.33
C LEU A 25 -25.25 -0.40 14.25
N THR A 26 -26.38 0.26 14.02
CA THR A 26 -26.52 1.29 12.97
C THR A 26 -26.44 2.72 13.51
N SER A 27 -26.58 2.91 14.83
CA SER A 27 -26.44 4.20 15.54
C SER A 27 -25.66 3.99 16.82
N ALA A 28 -24.85 4.95 17.20
CA ALA A 28 -24.16 4.97 18.49
C ALA A 28 -24.97 5.65 19.60
N GLU A 29 -26.21 6.06 19.33
CA GLU A 29 -27.11 6.65 20.34
C GLU A 29 -27.28 5.70 21.52
N GLY A 30 -27.07 6.22 22.73
CA GLY A 30 -27.13 5.43 23.96
C GLY A 30 -25.99 4.42 24.15
N LEU A 31 -25.03 4.32 23.24
CA LEU A 31 -23.89 3.40 23.40
C LEU A 31 -22.88 3.95 24.42
N VAL A 32 -22.70 3.22 25.49
CA VAL A 32 -21.66 3.51 26.50
C VAL A 32 -20.60 2.41 26.44
N LEU A 33 -19.50 2.69 25.79
CA LEU A 33 -18.38 1.74 25.67
C LEU A 33 -17.56 1.64 26.97
N PRO A 34 -16.89 0.49 27.21
CA PRO A 34 -15.94 0.32 28.29
C PRO A 34 -14.79 1.34 28.24
N LYS A 35 -14.17 1.64 29.37
CA LYS A 35 -12.99 2.53 29.43
C LYS A 35 -11.76 1.96 28.72
N SER A 36 -11.68 0.63 28.56
CA SER A 36 -10.63 -0.08 27.84
C SER A 36 -11.17 -1.34 27.17
N ILE A 37 -10.68 -1.59 25.94
CA ILE A 37 -10.95 -2.80 25.16
C ILE A 37 -9.58 -3.37 24.77
N GLY A 38 -9.26 -4.58 25.26
CA GLY A 38 -7.97 -5.21 25.03
C GLY A 38 -7.84 -5.85 23.63
N GLY A 39 -8.96 -6.13 22.96
CA GLY A 39 -9.03 -6.69 21.62
C GLY A 39 -9.63 -5.71 20.62
N LYS A 40 -10.40 -6.24 19.67
CA LYS A 40 -11.00 -5.51 18.54
C LYS A 40 -12.37 -4.94 18.88
N ILE A 41 -12.75 -3.84 18.24
CA ILE A 41 -14.11 -3.32 18.26
C ILE A 41 -14.71 -3.36 16.86
N TYR A 42 -15.87 -4.03 16.73
CA TYR A 42 -16.61 -4.15 15.47
C TYR A 42 -17.84 -3.24 15.50
N LEU A 43 -17.83 -2.18 14.68
CA LEU A 43 -18.88 -1.20 14.47
C LEU A 43 -19.15 -1.00 12.97
N ASN A 44 -19.10 -2.11 12.21
CA ASN A 44 -19.09 -2.10 10.76
C ASN A 44 -20.31 -1.44 10.10
N SER A 45 -21.49 -1.45 10.75
CA SER A 45 -22.71 -0.89 10.18
C SER A 45 -23.00 0.54 10.61
N LEU A 46 -22.14 1.17 11.44
CA LEU A 46 -22.27 2.58 11.76
C LEU A 46 -22.01 3.44 10.52
N THR A 47 -22.97 4.29 10.16
CA THR A 47 -22.86 5.22 9.02
C THR A 47 -22.52 6.65 9.45
N SER A 48 -22.65 6.97 10.75
CA SER A 48 -22.30 8.25 11.38
C SER A 48 -21.56 7.99 12.70
N ALA A 49 -20.63 8.87 13.06
CA ALA A 49 -19.96 8.86 14.35
C ALA A 49 -20.67 9.70 15.41
N GLU A 50 -21.84 10.24 15.10
CA GLU A 50 -22.65 11.01 16.04
C GLU A 50 -22.95 10.18 17.30
N GLY A 51 -22.63 10.74 18.47
CA GLY A 51 -22.80 10.06 19.75
C GLY A 51 -21.79 8.96 20.05
N LEU A 52 -20.87 8.62 19.13
CA LEU A 52 -19.84 7.61 19.35
C LEU A 52 -18.72 8.15 20.24
N VAL A 53 -18.57 7.55 21.41
CA VAL A 53 -17.44 7.84 22.33
C VAL A 53 -16.59 6.60 22.45
N LEU A 54 -15.46 6.61 21.78
CA LEU A 54 -14.48 5.52 21.85
C LEU A 54 -13.61 5.63 23.12
N PRO A 55 -13.09 4.49 23.66
CA PRO A 55 -12.14 4.52 24.75
C PRO A 55 -10.80 5.13 24.32
N LYS A 56 -10.00 5.61 25.28
CA LYS A 56 -8.68 6.22 24.99
C LYS A 56 -7.68 5.27 24.32
N SER A 57 -7.83 3.96 24.52
CA SER A 57 -6.98 2.95 23.90
C SER A 57 -7.78 1.70 23.53
N ILE A 58 -7.44 1.12 22.39
CA ILE A 58 -7.95 -0.16 21.90
C ILE A 58 -6.75 -1.02 21.54
N GLY A 59 -6.69 -2.24 22.07
CA GLY A 59 -5.56 -3.13 21.90
C GLY A 59 -5.49 -3.84 20.52
N GLY A 60 -6.59 -3.85 19.77
CA GLY A 60 -6.69 -4.46 18.43
C GLY A 60 -7.24 -3.48 17.40
N ASP A 61 -8.00 -4.02 16.42
CA ASP A 61 -8.54 -3.26 15.31
C ASP A 61 -9.80 -2.48 15.67
N ILE A 62 -10.04 -1.42 14.90
CA ILE A 62 -11.31 -0.67 14.88
C ILE A 62 -11.96 -0.84 13.50
N PHE A 63 -13.14 -1.44 13.47
CA PHE A 63 -13.94 -1.63 12.25
C PHE A 63 -15.06 -0.58 12.18
N LEU A 64 -14.92 0.41 11.31
CA LEU A 64 -15.87 1.48 11.01
C LEU A 64 -16.13 1.56 9.50
N ASP A 65 -16.28 0.38 8.87
CA ASP A 65 -16.27 0.23 7.41
C ASP A 65 -17.39 0.98 6.67
N SER A 66 -18.54 1.20 7.32
CA SER A 66 -19.68 1.90 6.70
C SER A 66 -19.70 3.40 6.98
N LEU A 67 -18.74 3.92 7.74
CA LEU A 67 -18.68 5.34 8.05
C LEU A 67 -18.31 6.12 6.78
N THR A 68 -19.17 7.08 6.37
CA THR A 68 -18.98 7.85 5.13
C THR A 68 -18.41 9.24 5.36
N SER A 69 -18.46 9.74 6.61
CA SER A 69 -17.87 11.02 7.05
C SER A 69 -17.15 10.82 8.38
N ALA A 70 -16.08 11.57 8.58
CA ALA A 70 -15.35 11.62 9.86
C ALA A 70 -15.91 12.69 10.83
N GLU A 71 -16.99 13.36 10.47
CA GLU A 71 -17.62 14.35 11.33
C GLU A 71 -18.03 13.73 12.69
N GLY A 72 -17.55 14.34 13.78
CA GLY A 72 -17.79 13.83 15.12
C GLY A 72 -16.97 12.61 15.52
N LEU A 73 -16.14 12.03 14.63
CA LEU A 73 -15.29 10.89 14.95
C LEU A 73 -14.07 11.34 15.77
N VAL A 74 -13.99 10.83 16.99
CA VAL A 74 -12.81 10.99 17.84
C VAL A 74 -12.17 9.62 18.02
N LEU A 75 -11.06 9.38 17.33
CA LEU A 75 -10.33 8.12 17.45
C LEU A 75 -9.52 8.05 18.76
N PRO A 76 -9.24 6.83 19.28
CA PRO A 76 -8.39 6.62 20.44
C PRO A 76 -6.98 7.22 20.27
N GLU A 77 -6.37 7.61 21.37
CA GLU A 77 -4.96 8.07 21.40
C GLU A 77 -3.98 6.97 20.96
N SER A 78 -4.34 5.68 21.20
CA SER A 78 -3.57 4.53 20.74
C SER A 78 -4.46 3.39 20.25
N ILE A 79 -4.06 2.83 19.10
CA ILE A 79 -4.71 1.69 18.45
C ILE A 79 -3.62 0.66 18.17
N GLY A 80 -3.81 -0.55 18.72
CA GLY A 80 -2.78 -1.59 18.68
C GLY A 80 -2.60 -2.24 17.31
N ASP A 81 -3.65 -2.23 16.46
CA ASP A 81 -3.63 -2.89 15.15
C ASP A 81 -4.28 -1.99 14.08
N ASP A 82 -5.23 -2.48 13.28
CA ASP A 82 -5.73 -1.82 12.08
C ASP A 82 -6.87 -0.81 12.35
N ILE A 83 -6.94 0.24 11.51
CA ILE A 83 -8.07 1.17 11.42
C ILE A 83 -8.76 0.98 10.07
N LEU A 84 -10.06 0.61 10.10
CA LEU A 84 -10.83 0.31 8.92
C LEU A 84 -11.93 1.36 8.72
N LEU A 85 -11.72 2.26 7.76
CA LEU A 85 -12.60 3.36 7.36
C LEU A 85 -12.85 3.29 5.83
N ARG A 86 -13.22 2.08 5.34
CA ARG A 86 -13.22 1.77 3.91
C ARG A 86 -14.24 2.55 3.09
N SER A 87 -15.32 3.04 3.69
CA SER A 87 -16.35 3.83 3.00
C SER A 87 -16.16 5.34 3.16
N LEU A 88 -15.13 5.79 3.88
CA LEU A 88 -14.88 7.21 4.09
C LEU A 88 -14.54 7.89 2.75
N ALA A 89 -15.37 8.84 2.33
CA ALA A 89 -15.24 9.50 1.03
C ALA A 89 -14.40 10.78 1.08
N SER A 90 -14.27 11.41 2.26
CA SER A 90 -13.48 12.61 2.51
C SER A 90 -12.70 12.45 3.82
N ALA A 91 -11.49 13.01 3.88
CA ALA A 91 -10.70 13.07 5.12
C ALA A 91 -10.99 14.33 5.95
N GLU A 92 -11.95 15.15 5.53
CA GLU A 92 -12.34 16.33 6.29
C GLU A 92 -12.79 15.95 7.71
N GLY A 93 -12.20 16.58 8.71
CA GLY A 93 -12.46 16.28 10.12
C GLY A 93 -11.81 15.00 10.66
N LEU A 94 -11.13 14.20 9.83
CA LEU A 94 -10.43 12.99 10.29
C LEU A 94 -9.16 13.36 11.06
N VAL A 95 -9.13 13.01 12.34
CA VAL A 95 -7.95 13.15 13.19
C VAL A 95 -7.45 11.75 13.54
N LEU A 96 -6.30 11.38 13.00
CA LEU A 96 -5.64 10.10 13.27
C LEU A 96 -4.72 10.20 14.51
N PRO A 97 -4.50 9.08 15.23
CA PRO A 97 -3.53 9.03 16.33
C PRO A 97 -2.10 9.24 15.81
N GLU A 98 -1.17 9.61 16.68
CA GLU A 98 0.24 9.88 16.31
C GLU A 98 0.96 8.67 15.69
N SER A 99 0.51 7.45 16.00
CA SER A 99 1.02 6.20 15.44
C SER A 99 -0.09 5.15 15.35
N ILE A 100 0.02 4.29 14.33
CA ILE A 100 -0.87 3.14 14.13
C ILE A 100 0.02 1.89 14.08
N GLY A 101 -0.25 0.92 14.98
CA GLY A 101 0.53 -0.32 15.06
C GLY A 101 0.32 -1.26 13.87
N GLY A 102 -0.85 -1.24 13.26
CA GLY A 102 -1.25 -2.01 12.09
C GLY A 102 -1.35 -1.17 10.83
N SER A 103 -2.43 -1.39 10.08
CA SER A 103 -2.74 -0.77 8.79
C SER A 103 -3.82 0.30 8.92
N ILE A 104 -3.86 1.21 7.95
CA ILE A 104 -5.00 2.10 7.75
C ILE A 104 -5.65 1.85 6.39
N PHE A 105 -6.98 1.65 6.40
CA PHE A 105 -7.78 1.39 5.22
C PHE A 105 -8.73 2.55 4.94
N LEU A 106 -8.41 3.35 3.93
CA LEU A 106 -9.16 4.52 3.43
C LEU A 106 -9.50 4.31 1.94
N SER A 107 -9.99 3.11 1.61
CA SER A 107 -10.08 2.62 0.23
C SER A 107 -11.11 3.34 -0.65
N SER A 108 -12.01 4.15 -0.10
CA SER A 108 -12.94 4.98 -0.88
C SER A 108 -12.53 6.44 -0.99
N LEU A 109 -11.41 6.83 -0.37
CA LEU A 109 -10.92 8.21 -0.41
C LEU A 109 -10.40 8.52 -1.83
N THR A 110 -10.98 9.55 -2.47
CA THR A 110 -10.61 9.94 -3.86
C THR A 110 -9.71 11.17 -3.92
N SER A 111 -9.58 11.94 -2.82
CA SER A 111 -8.70 13.10 -2.66
C SER A 111 -7.96 13.00 -1.33
N ALA A 112 -6.72 13.49 -1.28
CA ALA A 112 -5.95 13.60 -0.04
C ALA A 112 -6.18 14.92 0.70
N GLU A 113 -7.10 15.76 0.23
CA GLU A 113 -7.45 17.01 0.91
C GLU A 113 -7.90 16.76 2.34
N GLY A 114 -7.28 17.45 3.29
CA GLY A 114 -7.54 17.28 4.71
C GLY A 114 -6.95 16.02 5.35
N LEU A 115 -6.34 15.11 4.58
CA LEU A 115 -5.73 13.90 5.12
C LEU A 115 -4.38 14.19 5.79
N VAL A 116 -4.31 13.96 7.09
CA VAL A 116 -3.06 14.04 7.86
C VAL A 116 -2.73 12.64 8.37
N LEU A 117 -1.78 11.97 7.73
CA LEU A 117 -1.32 10.65 8.15
C LEU A 117 -0.32 10.76 9.32
N PRO A 118 -0.25 9.77 10.22
CA PRO A 118 0.72 9.73 11.31
C PRO A 118 2.16 9.58 10.77
N LYS A 119 3.15 9.88 11.60
CA LYS A 119 4.58 9.81 11.21
C LYS A 119 5.04 8.40 10.85
N SER A 120 4.39 7.37 11.39
CA SER A 120 4.67 5.97 11.09
C SER A 120 3.40 5.12 11.11
N ILE A 121 3.37 4.14 10.22
CA ILE A 121 2.33 3.11 10.15
C ILE A 121 3.03 1.76 10.16
N GLY A 122 2.63 0.88 11.09
CA GLY A 122 3.30 -0.38 11.33
C GLY A 122 3.16 -1.39 10.19
N ARG A 123 2.06 -1.31 9.40
CA ARG A 123 1.82 -2.22 8.28
C ARG A 123 1.47 -1.45 7.00
N HIS A 124 0.21 -1.53 6.52
CA HIS A 124 -0.19 -1.08 5.19
C HIS A 124 -0.97 0.23 5.21
N ILE A 125 -0.85 0.98 4.10
CA ILE A 125 -1.69 2.12 3.78
C ILE A 125 -2.50 1.76 2.54
N ASP A 126 -3.83 1.76 2.66
CA ASP A 126 -4.74 1.54 1.53
C ASP A 126 -5.46 2.84 1.15
N LEU A 127 -4.99 3.46 0.09
CA LEU A 127 -5.53 4.64 -0.58
C LEU A 127 -5.83 4.32 -2.05
N ARG A 128 -6.34 3.10 -2.31
CA ARG A 128 -6.49 2.56 -3.67
C ARG A 128 -7.36 3.37 -4.60
N SER A 129 -8.29 4.19 -4.10
CA SER A 129 -9.17 5.02 -4.93
C SER A 129 -8.67 6.44 -5.13
N LEU A 130 -7.53 6.80 -4.55
CA LEU A 130 -6.93 8.12 -4.72
C LEU A 130 -6.48 8.30 -6.18
N THR A 131 -6.95 9.37 -6.84
CA THR A 131 -6.68 9.61 -8.27
C THR A 131 -5.60 10.63 -8.52
N SER A 132 -5.25 11.45 -7.52
CA SER A 132 -4.18 12.46 -7.54
C SER A 132 -3.37 12.38 -6.23
N ALA A 133 -2.08 12.65 -6.31
CA ALA A 133 -1.21 12.79 -5.13
C ALA A 133 -1.16 14.23 -4.58
N GLU A 134 -1.94 15.15 -5.15
CA GLU A 134 -2.03 16.53 -4.66
C GLU A 134 -2.43 16.56 -3.18
N GLY A 135 -1.62 17.23 -2.36
CA GLY A 135 -1.84 17.32 -0.92
C GLY A 135 -1.50 16.05 -0.13
N LEU A 136 -1.13 14.92 -0.79
CA LEU A 136 -0.78 13.69 -0.08
C LEU A 136 0.60 13.79 0.57
N VAL A 137 0.62 13.67 1.88
CA VAL A 137 1.87 13.57 2.66
C VAL A 137 1.92 12.18 3.30
N LEU A 138 2.75 11.30 2.73
CA LEU A 138 2.96 9.95 3.26
C LEU A 138 3.90 9.96 4.47
N PRO A 139 3.73 8.99 5.42
CA PRO A 139 4.65 8.81 6.53
C PRO A 139 6.07 8.52 6.05
N GLN A 140 7.09 8.88 6.85
CA GLN A 140 8.48 8.54 6.53
C GLN A 140 8.75 7.03 6.60
N HIS A 141 7.94 6.29 7.35
CA HIS A 141 8.09 4.85 7.58
C HIS A 141 6.76 4.13 7.45
N VAL A 142 6.71 3.15 6.54
CA VAL A 142 5.58 2.24 6.33
C VAL A 142 6.12 0.82 6.44
N GLY A 143 5.76 0.09 7.50
CA GLY A 143 6.29 -1.25 7.76
C GLY A 143 5.80 -2.32 6.79
N GLY A 144 4.67 -2.11 6.12
CA GLY A 144 4.11 -2.95 5.07
C GLY A 144 4.11 -2.26 3.72
N GLY A 145 3.00 -2.35 2.97
CA GLY A 145 2.88 -1.81 1.64
C GLY A 145 2.01 -0.56 1.53
N ILE A 146 2.08 0.09 0.38
CA ILE A 146 1.28 1.27 0.02
C ILE A 146 0.48 0.93 -1.23
N ASN A 147 -0.85 1.08 -1.14
CA ASN A 147 -1.75 0.92 -2.27
C ASN A 147 -2.25 2.28 -2.76
N LEU A 148 -1.84 2.67 -3.96
CA LEU A 148 -2.23 3.87 -4.71
C LEU A 148 -2.68 3.45 -6.12
N SER A 149 -3.44 2.37 -6.22
CA SER A 149 -3.73 1.68 -7.49
C SER A 149 -4.49 2.51 -8.52
N SER A 150 -5.25 3.53 -8.10
CA SER A 150 -6.00 4.41 -9.02
C SER A 150 -5.24 5.68 -9.39
N LEU A 151 -4.04 5.89 -8.87
CA LEU A 151 -3.23 7.05 -9.18
C LEU A 151 -2.80 7.00 -10.65
N THR A 152 -3.12 8.03 -11.45
CA THR A 152 -2.85 8.08 -12.89
C THR A 152 -1.61 8.88 -13.26
N SER A 153 -1.11 9.72 -12.34
CA SER A 153 0.12 10.53 -12.46
C SER A 153 0.91 10.45 -11.17
N ALA A 154 2.24 10.47 -11.26
CA ALA A 154 3.13 10.57 -10.11
C ALA A 154 3.46 12.04 -9.74
N GLU A 155 2.85 13.00 -10.40
CA GLU A 155 3.03 14.42 -10.08
C GLU A 155 2.66 14.70 -8.61
N GLY A 156 3.60 15.30 -7.87
CA GLY A 156 3.44 15.58 -6.44
C GLY A 156 3.57 14.36 -5.52
N LEU A 157 3.74 13.13 -6.05
CA LEU A 157 3.92 11.95 -5.22
C LEU A 157 5.32 11.88 -4.61
N VAL A 158 5.38 11.91 -3.29
CA VAL A 158 6.61 11.68 -2.53
C VAL A 158 6.47 10.38 -1.75
N LEU A 159 7.12 9.31 -2.23
CA LEU A 159 7.12 8.01 -1.55
C LEU A 159 8.06 8.01 -0.34
N PRO A 160 7.74 7.25 0.74
CA PRO A 160 8.63 7.06 1.88
C PRO A 160 9.94 6.40 1.45
N GLN A 161 11.03 6.71 2.18
CA GLN A 161 12.30 6.02 1.98
C GLN A 161 12.27 4.55 2.44
N HIS A 162 11.35 4.22 3.37
CA HIS A 162 11.19 2.87 3.90
C HIS A 162 9.75 2.38 3.71
N VAL A 163 9.59 1.43 2.80
CA VAL A 163 8.37 0.66 2.56
C VAL A 163 8.73 -0.82 2.67
N GLY A 164 8.01 -1.58 3.52
CA GLY A 164 8.44 -2.94 3.88
C GLY A 164 8.06 -4.02 2.87
N ASP A 165 6.93 -3.90 2.15
CA ASP A 165 6.39 -5.03 1.40
C ASP A 165 6.06 -4.72 -0.07
N TYR A 166 5.13 -3.79 -0.36
CA TYR A 166 4.73 -3.49 -1.74
C TYR A 166 4.42 -2.02 -1.99
N ILE A 167 4.54 -1.60 -3.26
CA ILE A 167 4.09 -0.32 -3.80
C ILE A 167 3.21 -0.63 -5.01
N GLU A 168 1.91 -0.34 -4.91
CA GLU A 168 0.94 -0.56 -5.98
C GLU A 168 0.55 0.78 -6.63
N LEU A 169 0.92 0.95 -7.91
CA LEU A 169 0.65 2.11 -8.78
C LEU A 169 0.06 1.61 -10.11
N ARG A 170 -0.98 0.78 -10.00
CA ARG A 170 -1.52 -0.02 -11.12
C ARG A 170 -2.04 0.77 -12.30
N SER A 171 -2.53 2.00 -12.06
CA SER A 171 -3.11 2.88 -13.11
C SER A 171 -2.12 3.91 -13.65
N LEU A 172 -0.88 3.92 -13.16
CA LEU A 172 0.13 4.85 -13.62
C LEU A 172 0.56 4.49 -15.05
N THR A 173 0.41 5.42 -15.99
CA THR A 173 0.72 5.21 -17.42
C THR A 173 2.06 5.80 -17.86
N SER A 174 2.65 6.70 -17.07
CA SER A 174 3.96 7.33 -17.26
C SER A 174 4.75 7.29 -15.95
N ALA A 175 6.07 7.15 -16.05
CA ALA A 175 6.98 7.25 -14.92
C ALA A 175 7.46 8.68 -14.66
N GLU A 176 6.97 9.66 -15.41
CA GLU A 176 7.32 11.06 -15.20
C GLU A 176 7.01 11.50 -13.76
N GLY A 177 8.02 12.06 -13.09
CA GLY A 177 7.92 12.49 -11.69
C GLY A 177 7.95 11.35 -10.66
N LEU A 178 7.95 10.07 -11.07
CA LEU A 178 8.02 8.94 -10.13
C LEU A 178 9.42 8.76 -9.56
N VAL A 179 9.54 8.89 -8.25
CA VAL A 179 10.76 8.59 -7.51
C VAL A 179 10.51 7.43 -6.57
N LEU A 180 11.06 6.25 -6.91
CA LEU A 180 10.97 5.05 -6.08
C LEU A 180 12.07 5.04 -4.99
N PRO A 181 11.76 4.47 -3.80
CA PRO A 181 12.76 4.33 -2.75
C PRO A 181 13.88 3.37 -3.19
N GLN A 182 15.15 3.80 -3.08
CA GLN A 182 16.29 3.03 -3.60
C GLN A 182 16.63 1.78 -2.76
N HIS A 183 16.29 1.80 -1.46
CA HIS A 183 16.43 0.64 -0.57
C HIS A 183 15.06 -0.03 -0.36
N PHE A 184 14.59 -0.73 -1.40
CA PHE A 184 13.29 -1.37 -1.40
C PHE A 184 13.41 -2.80 -1.93
N GLY A 185 13.07 -3.78 -1.10
CA GLY A 185 13.16 -5.21 -1.44
C GLY A 185 11.83 -5.88 -1.74
N GLY A 186 10.75 -5.11 -1.89
CA GLY A 186 9.40 -5.64 -2.02
C GLY A 186 8.89 -5.78 -3.46
N TYR A 187 7.56 -5.78 -3.60
CA TYR A 187 6.86 -5.87 -4.89
C TYR A 187 6.46 -4.49 -5.41
N ILE A 188 6.71 -4.22 -6.69
CA ILE A 188 6.28 -2.99 -7.38
C ILE A 188 5.30 -3.36 -8.49
N ASP A 189 4.11 -2.75 -8.46
CA ASP A 189 3.08 -2.92 -9.50
C ASP A 189 2.92 -1.64 -10.33
N LEU A 190 3.49 -1.65 -11.51
CA LEU A 190 3.43 -0.62 -12.54
C LEU A 190 2.82 -1.19 -13.83
N ARG A 191 1.83 -2.07 -13.69
CA ARG A 191 1.29 -2.87 -14.81
C ARG A 191 0.72 -2.07 -15.98
N SER A 192 0.29 -0.83 -15.77
CA SER A 192 -0.26 0.02 -16.83
C SER A 192 0.78 0.95 -17.47
N LEU A 193 2.03 0.89 -17.02
CA LEU A 193 3.11 1.70 -17.60
C LEU A 193 3.37 1.26 -19.05
N THR A 194 3.31 2.20 -19.99
CA THR A 194 3.47 1.91 -21.44
C THR A 194 4.84 2.27 -21.97
N SER A 195 5.62 3.08 -21.25
CA SER A 195 7.00 3.48 -21.55
C SER A 195 7.84 3.41 -20.28
N ALA A 196 9.10 3.01 -20.43
CA ALA A 196 10.09 3.04 -19.33
C ALA A 196 10.86 4.37 -19.28
N GLU A 197 10.51 5.34 -20.10
CA GLU A 197 11.15 6.66 -20.09
C GLU A 197 11.02 7.31 -18.70
N GLY A 198 12.15 7.74 -18.14
CA GLY A 198 12.20 8.33 -16.80
C GLY A 198 12.06 7.34 -15.63
N LEU A 199 11.81 6.04 -15.89
CA LEU A 199 11.70 5.05 -14.82
C LEU A 199 13.06 4.70 -14.22
N VAL A 200 13.22 4.98 -12.93
CA VAL A 200 14.40 4.59 -12.16
C VAL A 200 13.98 3.54 -11.12
N LEU A 201 14.37 2.29 -11.36
CA LEU A 201 14.07 1.17 -10.47
C LEU A 201 15.09 1.07 -9.32
N PRO A 202 14.68 0.55 -8.14
CA PRO A 202 15.60 0.26 -7.04
C PRO A 202 16.62 -0.82 -7.44
N GLN A 203 17.79 -0.84 -6.77
CA GLN A 203 18.82 -1.86 -7.02
C GLN A 203 18.40 -3.28 -6.63
N HIS A 204 17.50 -3.40 -5.65
CA HIS A 204 16.99 -4.66 -5.13
C HIS A 204 15.47 -4.62 -5.12
N VAL A 205 14.83 -5.65 -5.68
CA VAL A 205 13.38 -5.84 -5.63
C VAL A 205 13.05 -7.33 -5.49
N ARG A 206 11.87 -7.66 -4.95
CA ARG A 206 11.35 -9.02 -5.02
C ARG A 206 10.72 -9.28 -6.38
N ASP A 207 9.69 -8.52 -6.73
CA ASP A 207 8.97 -8.67 -7.99
C ASP A 207 8.64 -7.29 -8.60
N ILE A 208 8.57 -7.24 -9.94
CA ILE A 208 8.12 -6.05 -10.66
C ILE A 208 7.09 -6.46 -11.71
N ASN A 209 5.98 -5.76 -11.74
CA ASN A 209 4.99 -5.88 -12.81
C ASN A 209 5.05 -4.66 -13.74
N LEU A 210 5.48 -4.90 -14.97
CA LEU A 210 5.54 -3.96 -16.10
C LEU A 210 4.83 -4.59 -17.31
N SER A 211 3.74 -5.30 -17.08
CA SER A 211 3.11 -6.18 -18.07
C SER A 211 2.50 -5.47 -19.27
N SER A 212 2.28 -4.16 -19.24
CA SER A 212 1.84 -3.37 -20.40
C SER A 212 2.96 -2.71 -21.18
N LEU A 213 4.22 -2.88 -20.75
CA LEU A 213 5.36 -2.28 -21.45
C LEU A 213 5.60 -3.00 -22.78
N THR A 214 5.56 -2.27 -23.90
CA THR A 214 5.70 -2.84 -25.25
C THR A 214 7.12 -2.74 -25.81
N SER A 215 7.95 -1.82 -25.28
CA SER A 215 9.37 -1.64 -25.59
C SER A 215 10.19 -1.65 -24.31
N ALA A 216 11.42 -2.15 -24.39
CA ALA A 216 12.39 -2.07 -23.30
C ALA A 216 13.31 -0.84 -23.40
N ASP A 217 13.04 0.07 -24.32
CA ASP A 217 13.84 1.30 -24.48
C ASP A 217 13.81 2.12 -23.18
N GLY A 218 15.00 2.48 -22.69
CA GLY A 218 15.17 3.21 -21.44
C GLY A 218 14.98 2.39 -20.18
N LEU A 219 14.60 1.09 -20.27
CA LEU A 219 14.43 0.21 -19.11
C LEU A 219 15.78 -0.28 -18.57
N VAL A 220 16.10 0.13 -17.35
CA VAL A 220 17.25 -0.39 -16.61
C VAL A 220 16.73 -1.28 -15.49
N LEU A 221 17.00 -2.59 -15.61
CA LEU A 221 16.55 -3.57 -14.61
C LEU A 221 17.40 -3.53 -13.34
N PRO A 222 16.79 -3.88 -12.18
CA PRO A 222 17.50 -4.00 -10.91
C PRO A 222 18.63 -5.01 -10.97
N GLN A 223 19.71 -4.77 -10.24
CA GLN A 223 20.84 -5.71 -10.09
C GLN A 223 20.40 -7.04 -9.46
N HIS A 224 19.46 -6.97 -8.50
CA HIS A 224 19.00 -8.13 -7.76
C HIS A 224 17.48 -8.24 -7.78
N VAL A 225 16.96 -9.32 -8.39
CA VAL A 225 15.54 -9.65 -8.45
C VAL A 225 15.30 -10.96 -7.71
N GLY A 226 14.52 -10.91 -6.63
CA GLY A 226 14.21 -12.07 -5.80
C GLY A 226 13.22 -13.05 -6.45
N GLY A 227 12.18 -12.52 -7.06
CA GLY A 227 11.08 -13.24 -7.73
C GLY A 227 11.03 -13.00 -9.22
N TYR A 228 9.99 -12.32 -9.73
CA TYR A 228 9.71 -12.19 -11.16
C TYR A 228 9.72 -10.73 -11.65
N ILE A 229 10.12 -10.56 -12.91
CA ILE A 229 9.85 -9.35 -13.71
C ILE A 229 8.82 -9.74 -14.77
N ASP A 230 7.70 -9.02 -14.81
CA ASP A 230 6.63 -9.26 -15.79
C ASP A 230 6.70 -8.22 -16.91
N LEU A 231 7.03 -8.68 -18.12
CA LEU A 231 7.14 -7.93 -19.37
C LEU A 231 6.35 -8.64 -20.49
N ASN A 232 5.18 -9.18 -20.16
CA ASN A 232 4.41 -10.04 -21.08
C ASN A 232 3.94 -9.35 -22.36
N SER A 233 3.91 -8.01 -22.44
CA SER A 233 3.52 -7.25 -23.63
C SER A 233 4.69 -6.77 -24.48
N LEU A 234 5.93 -7.12 -24.16
CA LEU A 234 7.08 -6.76 -25.01
C LEU A 234 6.89 -7.30 -26.42
N THR A 235 7.17 -6.46 -27.42
CA THR A 235 7.10 -6.82 -28.83
C THR A 235 8.47 -7.14 -29.42
N SER A 236 9.56 -6.71 -28.76
CA SER A 236 10.96 -6.91 -29.16
C SER A 236 11.84 -6.97 -27.90
N ALA A 237 12.96 -7.70 -27.98
CA ALA A 237 14.01 -7.67 -26.96
C ALA A 237 14.96 -6.46 -27.15
N GLU A 238 14.77 -5.63 -28.17
CA GLU A 238 15.62 -4.46 -28.40
C GLU A 238 15.58 -3.51 -27.22
N GLY A 239 16.73 -2.99 -26.80
CA GLY A 239 16.86 -2.13 -25.64
C GLY A 239 16.86 -2.85 -24.30
N LEU A 240 16.48 -4.14 -24.23
CA LEU A 240 16.51 -4.90 -22.97
C LEU A 240 17.92 -5.19 -22.53
N VAL A 241 18.25 -4.83 -21.29
CA VAL A 241 19.54 -5.12 -20.66
C VAL A 241 19.31 -5.86 -19.34
N LEU A 242 19.78 -7.10 -19.28
CA LEU A 242 19.65 -7.98 -18.11
C LEU A 242 20.92 -7.88 -17.23
N PRO A 243 20.77 -7.91 -15.90
CA PRO A 243 21.92 -8.06 -15.00
C PRO A 243 22.72 -9.34 -15.30
N HIS A 244 24.05 -9.32 -15.07
CA HIS A 244 24.96 -10.40 -15.48
C HIS A 244 24.54 -11.81 -15.04
N TYR A 245 24.04 -11.96 -13.81
CA TYR A 245 23.59 -13.26 -13.26
C TYR A 245 22.07 -13.41 -13.24
N PHE A 246 21.33 -12.64 -14.05
CA PHE A 246 19.87 -12.70 -14.04
C PHE A 246 19.37 -14.07 -14.51
N ASN A 247 18.56 -14.71 -13.70
CA ASN A 247 17.92 -15.97 -14.07
C ASN A 247 16.74 -15.71 -15.01
N LEU A 248 16.87 -16.09 -16.29
CA LEU A 248 15.85 -15.87 -17.31
C LEU A 248 14.51 -16.54 -17.01
N ASN A 249 14.47 -17.56 -16.13
CA ASN A 249 13.21 -18.15 -15.67
C ASN A 249 12.38 -17.20 -14.80
N LYS A 250 12.99 -16.14 -14.27
CA LYS A 250 12.32 -15.06 -13.54
C LYS A 250 11.75 -13.97 -14.46
N LEU A 251 12.07 -13.99 -15.75
CA LEU A 251 11.49 -13.10 -16.74
C LEU A 251 10.23 -13.72 -17.32
N LYS A 252 9.09 -13.05 -17.17
CA LYS A 252 7.86 -13.32 -17.88
C LYS A 252 7.81 -12.40 -19.08
N CYS A 253 7.97 -12.95 -20.28
CA CYS A 253 7.89 -12.25 -21.56
C CYS A 253 7.41 -13.25 -22.60
N PRO A 254 7.02 -12.79 -23.82
CA PRO A 254 6.67 -13.66 -24.93
C PRO A 254 7.78 -14.66 -25.25
N ASP A 255 7.42 -15.89 -25.65
CA ASP A 255 8.37 -17.00 -25.87
C ASP A 255 9.40 -16.67 -26.94
N ASN A 256 9.02 -16.01 -28.03
CA ASN A 256 9.93 -15.59 -29.09
C ASN A 256 11.02 -14.63 -28.60
N ILE A 257 10.71 -13.75 -27.65
CA ILE A 257 11.65 -12.82 -27.03
C ILE A 257 12.61 -13.62 -26.11
N LYS A 258 12.07 -14.56 -25.36
CA LYS A 258 12.87 -15.43 -24.50
C LYS A 258 13.87 -16.28 -25.28
N GLU A 259 13.42 -16.82 -26.43
CA GLU A 259 14.29 -17.55 -27.38
C GLU A 259 15.37 -16.65 -28.00
N GLU A 260 15.03 -15.41 -28.38
CA GLU A 260 16.00 -14.44 -28.88
C GLU A 260 17.10 -14.13 -27.87
N ILE A 261 16.73 -13.92 -26.59
CA ILE A 261 17.69 -13.66 -25.50
C ILE A 261 18.60 -14.88 -25.30
N MET A 262 18.02 -16.10 -25.26
CA MET A 262 18.79 -17.34 -25.08
C MET A 262 19.78 -17.59 -26.23
N ASN A 263 19.40 -17.23 -27.46
CA ASN A 263 20.24 -17.41 -28.64
C ASN A 263 21.34 -16.35 -28.77
N ASN A 264 21.19 -15.19 -28.08
CA ASN A 264 22.11 -14.05 -28.18
C ASN A 264 22.46 -13.48 -26.78
N PRO A 265 22.96 -14.27 -25.83
CA PRO A 265 23.14 -13.82 -24.45
C PRO A 265 24.09 -12.61 -24.34
N ASP A 266 25.16 -12.57 -25.12
CA ASP A 266 26.15 -11.48 -25.10
C ASP A 266 25.57 -10.12 -25.50
N LYS A 267 24.45 -10.11 -26.20
CA LYS A 267 23.72 -8.89 -26.60
C LYS A 267 22.88 -8.32 -25.46
N TYR A 268 22.36 -9.19 -24.59
CA TYR A 268 21.33 -8.83 -23.60
C TYR A 268 21.82 -8.80 -22.17
N TYR A 269 22.91 -9.50 -21.82
CA TYR A 269 23.43 -9.51 -20.47
C TYR A 269 24.56 -8.48 -20.29
N MET A 270 24.50 -7.75 -19.18
CA MET A 270 25.59 -6.86 -18.77
C MET A 270 26.89 -7.65 -18.58
N ALA A 271 28.02 -7.04 -18.90
CA ALA A 271 29.33 -7.59 -18.52
C ALA A 271 29.45 -7.62 -16.98
N PRO A 272 30.17 -8.62 -16.41
CA PRO A 272 30.37 -8.73 -14.97
C PRO A 272 31.04 -7.47 -14.41
N THR A 273 30.47 -6.96 -13.31
CA THR A 273 31.05 -5.83 -12.57
C THR A 273 32.28 -6.27 -11.77
N GLU A 274 33.09 -5.32 -11.28
CA GLU A 274 34.23 -5.63 -10.40
C GLU A 274 33.78 -6.28 -9.06
N GLU A 275 32.55 -6.05 -8.61
CA GLU A 275 31.97 -6.71 -7.44
C GLU A 275 31.63 -8.17 -7.73
N ASP A 276 31.06 -8.44 -8.91
CA ASP A 276 30.75 -9.79 -9.38
C ASP A 276 32.01 -10.66 -9.42
N LYS A 277 33.14 -10.11 -9.89
CA LYS A 277 34.43 -10.80 -9.96
C LYS A 277 35.03 -11.11 -8.58
N LYS A 278 34.71 -10.32 -7.54
CA LYS A 278 35.16 -10.57 -6.16
C LYS A 278 34.33 -11.64 -5.43
N GLY A 279 33.05 -11.82 -5.78
CA GLY A 279 32.20 -12.86 -5.22
C GLY A 279 32.52 -14.29 -5.61
N ILE A 280 33.20 -14.51 -6.73
CA ILE A 280 33.59 -15.84 -7.27
C ILE A 280 34.78 -16.46 -6.51
N LYS A 281 35.47 -15.71 -5.64
CA LYS A 281 36.68 -16.17 -4.90
C LYS A 281 36.38 -16.70 -3.49
N LYS A 282 35.15 -17.12 -3.17
CA LYS A 282 34.84 -17.76 -1.87
C LYS A 282 34.28 -19.16 -2.03
#